data_017ed747294c1f92c68f52a1c46cfa9c
#
_entry.id   017ed747294c1f92c68f52a1c46cfa9c
#
_cell.length_a   1.000
_cell.length_b   1.000
_cell.length_c   1.000
_cell.angle_alpha   90.00
_cell.angle_beta   90.00
_cell.angle_gamma   90.00
#
_symmetry.space_group_name_H-M   'P 1'
#
loop_
_entity.id
_entity.type
_entity.pdbx_description
1 polymer ?
#
loop_
_entity_poly.entity_id
_entity_poly.type
_entity_poly.pdbx_seq_one_letter_code
_entity_poly.pdbx_strand_id
1 'polypeptide(L)'
;MTQDNKAIATKWFAAFNAHDLDALLALYKDDAEHYSPKLKVHQPKTNGWVRGKKALRGWWQDAFDRLPELQYEVMGMITDEEQVFMEYIRHVPGEDDLRVGEVLEIRDGMIVGSRVYHG
;
A
#
# COMPACT_ATOMS: atom_id res chain seq x y z
N MET A 1 -4.78 -6.88 -18.19
CA MET A 1 -6.11 -6.34 -18.47
C MET A 1 -6.57 -5.52 -17.28
N THR A 2 -7.39 -4.50 -17.51
CA THR A 2 -7.80 -3.56 -16.45
C THR A 2 -8.56 -4.24 -15.31
N GLN A 3 -9.39 -5.25 -15.59
CA GLN A 3 -10.12 -5.98 -14.55
C GLN A 3 -9.18 -6.79 -13.67
N ASP A 4 -8.11 -7.33 -14.25
CA ASP A 4 -7.11 -8.07 -13.49
C ASP A 4 -6.37 -7.14 -12.53
N ASN A 5 -6.08 -5.91 -12.96
CA ASN A 5 -5.43 -4.91 -12.11
C ASN A 5 -6.35 -4.48 -10.96
N LYS A 6 -7.63 -4.31 -11.24
CA LYS A 6 -8.62 -4.01 -10.19
C LYS A 6 -8.73 -5.16 -9.18
N ALA A 7 -8.67 -6.41 -9.66
CA ALA A 7 -8.67 -7.57 -8.77
C ALA A 7 -7.45 -7.60 -7.86
N ILE A 8 -6.28 -7.21 -8.37
CA ILE A 8 -5.05 -7.09 -7.57
C ILE A 8 -5.24 -6.05 -6.46
N ALA A 9 -5.78 -4.88 -6.80
CA ALA A 9 -6.04 -3.83 -5.81
C ALA A 9 -7.07 -4.29 -4.75
N THR A 10 -8.08 -5.04 -5.16
CA THR A 10 -9.07 -5.59 -4.23
C THR A 10 -8.41 -6.57 -3.26
N LYS A 11 -7.53 -7.44 -3.75
CA LYS A 11 -6.75 -8.35 -2.90
C LYS A 11 -5.81 -7.58 -1.97
N TRP A 12 -5.25 -6.47 -2.46
CA TRP A 12 -4.38 -5.61 -1.67
C TRP A 12 -5.13 -5.08 -0.44
N PHE A 13 -6.34 -4.54 -0.62
CA PHE A 13 -7.14 -4.06 0.50
C PHE A 13 -7.52 -5.19 1.47
N ALA A 14 -7.90 -6.35 0.94
CA ALA A 14 -8.27 -7.49 1.78
C ALA A 14 -7.08 -7.92 2.66
N ALA A 15 -5.90 -8.06 2.07
CA ALA A 15 -4.68 -8.46 2.78
C ALA A 15 -4.29 -7.39 3.79
N PHE A 16 -4.32 -6.12 3.40
CA PHE A 16 -3.94 -5.01 4.27
C PHE A 16 -4.88 -4.94 5.49
N ASN A 17 -6.19 -4.98 5.26
CA ASN A 17 -7.16 -4.87 6.35
C ASN A 17 -7.17 -6.10 7.27
N ALA A 18 -6.79 -7.25 6.76
CA ALA A 18 -6.60 -8.45 7.59
C ALA A 18 -5.26 -8.43 8.33
N HIS A 19 -4.40 -7.45 8.06
CA HIS A 19 -3.01 -7.38 8.53
C HIS A 19 -2.24 -8.66 8.17
N ASP A 20 -2.58 -9.24 7.00
CA ASP A 20 -1.95 -10.45 6.48
C ASP A 20 -0.76 -10.05 5.61
N LEU A 21 0.38 -9.94 6.26
CA LEU A 21 1.60 -9.43 5.61
C LEU A 21 2.08 -10.36 4.50
N ASP A 22 1.98 -11.67 4.68
CA ASP A 22 2.40 -12.62 3.64
C ASP A 22 1.52 -12.49 2.38
N ALA A 23 0.20 -12.38 2.56
CA ALA A 23 -0.72 -12.18 1.44
C ALA A 23 -0.47 -10.86 0.73
N LEU A 24 -0.19 -9.79 1.49
CA LEU A 24 0.11 -8.47 0.94
C LEU A 24 1.39 -8.53 0.10
N LEU A 25 2.46 -9.08 0.65
CA LEU A 25 3.75 -9.17 -0.05
C LEU A 25 3.72 -10.10 -1.26
N ALA A 26 2.85 -11.10 -1.25
CA ALA A 26 2.68 -12.00 -2.40
C ALA A 26 2.20 -11.27 -3.65
N LEU A 27 1.60 -10.08 -3.51
CA LEU A 27 1.15 -9.27 -4.65
C LEU A 27 2.28 -8.46 -5.29
N TYR A 28 3.43 -8.34 -4.63
CA TYR A 28 4.55 -7.51 -5.06
C TYR A 28 5.67 -8.35 -5.70
N LYS A 29 6.34 -7.76 -6.68
CA LYS A 29 7.60 -8.34 -7.19
C LYS A 29 8.71 -8.23 -6.16
N ASP A 30 9.73 -9.07 -6.27
CA ASP A 30 10.81 -9.15 -5.28
C ASP A 30 11.57 -7.83 -5.11
N ASP A 31 11.70 -7.05 -6.18
CA ASP A 31 12.42 -5.77 -6.18
C ASP A 31 11.50 -4.55 -6.18
N ALA A 32 10.23 -4.73 -5.83
CA ALA A 32 9.26 -3.63 -5.83
C ALA A 32 9.66 -2.49 -4.89
N GLU A 33 9.20 -1.30 -5.23
CA GLU A 33 9.44 -0.09 -4.45
C GLU A 33 8.15 0.41 -3.81
N HIS A 34 8.28 1.07 -2.67
CA HIS A 34 7.14 1.72 -2.01
C HIS A 34 7.56 3.11 -1.51
N TYR A 35 6.73 4.10 -1.81
CA TYR A 35 6.89 5.48 -1.33
C TYR A 35 5.77 5.83 -0.37
N SER A 36 6.09 6.47 0.75
CA SER A 36 5.10 7.00 1.67
C SER A 36 5.63 8.26 2.38
N PRO A 37 4.81 9.32 2.50
CA PRO A 37 5.20 10.48 3.31
C PRO A 37 5.51 10.11 4.76
N LYS A 38 4.84 9.09 5.30
CA LYS A 38 5.11 8.62 6.66
C LYS A 38 6.48 7.95 6.79
N LEU A 39 6.93 7.27 5.75
CA LEU A 39 8.30 6.74 5.67
C LEU A 39 9.33 7.87 5.76
N LYS A 40 9.08 8.96 5.05
CA LYS A 40 9.96 10.11 5.09
C LYS A 40 10.07 10.70 6.49
N VAL A 41 8.99 10.69 7.27
CA VAL A 41 8.96 11.17 8.64
C VAL A 41 9.68 10.20 9.59
N HIS A 42 9.35 8.90 9.52
CA HIS A 42 9.89 7.89 10.43
C HIS A 42 11.32 7.46 10.10
N GLN A 43 11.68 7.49 8.82
CA GLN A 43 12.99 7.07 8.33
C GLN A 43 13.50 8.09 7.31
N PRO A 44 13.93 9.30 7.75
CA PRO A 44 14.28 10.40 6.85
C PRO A 44 15.36 10.05 5.82
N LYS A 45 16.28 9.14 6.17
CA LYS A 45 17.37 8.74 5.27
C LYS A 45 16.87 8.04 4.01
N THR A 46 15.65 7.48 4.04
CA THR A 46 15.05 6.81 2.88
C THR A 46 14.49 7.80 1.87
N ASN A 47 14.31 9.05 2.25
CA ASN A 47 13.60 10.06 1.47
C ASN A 47 12.17 9.61 1.07
N GLY A 48 11.58 8.74 1.87
CA GLY A 48 10.21 8.22 1.66
C GLY A 48 10.14 6.92 0.88
N TRP A 49 11.28 6.34 0.46
CA TRP A 49 11.31 5.13 -0.37
C TRP A 49 11.94 3.94 0.34
N VAL A 50 11.32 2.78 0.17
CA VAL A 50 11.93 1.48 0.49
C VAL A 50 11.84 0.59 -0.73
N ARG A 51 12.77 -0.34 -0.87
CA ARG A 51 12.85 -1.23 -2.02
C ARG A 51 13.14 -2.66 -1.59
N GLY A 52 12.47 -3.61 -2.25
CA GLY A 52 12.64 -5.02 -2.01
C GLY A 52 11.75 -5.55 -0.91
N LYS A 53 11.39 -6.84 -1.00
CA LYS A 53 10.39 -7.43 -0.09
C LYS A 53 10.82 -7.38 1.37
N LYS A 54 12.11 -7.48 1.67
CA LYS A 54 12.59 -7.42 3.05
C LYS A 54 12.30 -6.04 3.67
N ALA A 55 12.58 -4.96 2.93
CA ALA A 55 12.33 -3.61 3.41
C ALA A 55 10.83 -3.31 3.49
N LEU A 56 10.06 -3.79 2.51
CA LEU A 56 8.60 -3.66 2.53
C LEU A 56 8.00 -4.39 3.74
N ARG A 57 8.47 -5.60 4.02
CA ARG A 57 8.02 -6.37 5.18
C ARG A 57 8.29 -5.61 6.47
N GLY A 58 9.48 -5.08 6.63
CA GLY A 58 9.85 -4.33 7.82
C GLY A 58 8.97 -3.11 8.03
N TRP A 59 8.69 -2.36 6.97
CA TRP A 59 7.86 -1.16 7.04
C TRP A 59 6.42 -1.49 7.44
N TRP A 60 5.78 -2.45 6.78
CA TRP A 60 4.39 -2.80 7.08
C TRP A 60 4.24 -3.59 8.38
N GLN A 61 5.22 -4.46 8.71
CA GLN A 61 5.19 -5.15 10.00
C GLN A 61 5.20 -4.15 11.15
N ASP A 62 6.07 -3.14 11.06
CA ASP A 62 6.14 -2.07 12.05
C ASP A 62 4.80 -1.33 12.17
N ALA A 63 4.19 -0.98 11.04
CA ALA A 63 2.90 -0.30 11.02
C ALA A 63 1.79 -1.14 11.67
N PHE A 64 1.71 -2.43 11.32
CA PHE A 64 0.71 -3.32 11.89
C PHE A 64 0.92 -3.56 13.38
N ASP A 65 2.18 -3.66 13.81
CA ASP A 65 2.51 -3.83 15.23
C ASP A 65 2.16 -2.59 16.05
N ARG A 66 2.44 -1.40 15.52
CA ARG A 66 2.12 -0.14 16.21
C ARG A 66 0.64 0.20 16.15
N LEU A 67 -0.05 -0.21 15.11
CA LEU A 67 -1.43 0.19 14.82
C LEU A 67 -2.30 -1.06 14.59
N PRO A 68 -2.54 -1.87 15.65
CA PRO A 68 -3.24 -3.15 15.48
C PRO A 68 -4.69 -3.01 15.00
N GLU A 69 -5.28 -1.81 15.07
CA GLU A 69 -6.65 -1.57 14.61
C GLU A 69 -6.71 -0.71 13.35
N LEU A 70 -5.57 -0.53 12.67
CA LEU A 70 -5.51 0.21 11.41
C LEU A 70 -6.39 -0.48 10.34
N GLN A 71 -7.30 0.31 9.73
CA GLN A 71 -8.17 -0.17 8.66
C GLN A 71 -8.24 0.88 7.55
N TYR A 72 -8.36 0.42 6.31
CA TYR A 72 -8.59 1.26 5.14
C TYR A 72 -10.00 1.03 4.62
N GLU A 73 -10.72 2.12 4.42
CA GLU A 73 -12.06 2.09 3.82
C GLU A 73 -11.97 2.56 2.38
N VAL A 74 -12.26 1.67 1.44
CA VAL A 74 -12.14 1.96 0.00
C VAL A 74 -13.24 2.93 -0.41
N MET A 75 -12.84 4.05 -1.04
CA MET A 75 -13.77 5.04 -1.59
C MET A 75 -13.91 4.91 -3.10
N GLY A 76 -12.87 4.51 -3.80
CA GLY A 76 -12.92 4.34 -5.24
C GLY A 76 -11.61 3.82 -5.80
N MET A 77 -11.69 3.32 -7.04
CA MET A 77 -10.53 2.86 -7.80
C MET A 77 -10.69 3.27 -9.25
N ILE A 78 -9.60 3.72 -9.86
CA ILE A 78 -9.50 3.99 -11.29
C ILE A 78 -8.33 3.17 -11.80
N THR A 79 -8.53 2.42 -12.88
CA THR A 79 -7.51 1.50 -13.37
C THR A 79 -7.33 1.62 -14.87
N ASP A 80 -6.09 1.47 -15.33
CA ASP A 80 -5.77 1.24 -16.72
C ASP A 80 -4.90 -0.04 -16.81
N GLU A 81 -4.22 -0.27 -17.93
CA GLU A 81 -3.48 -1.50 -18.15
C GLU A 81 -2.19 -1.59 -17.33
N GLU A 82 -1.70 -0.47 -16.79
CA GLU A 82 -0.39 -0.41 -16.13
C GLU A 82 -0.48 -0.04 -14.66
N GLN A 83 -1.60 0.54 -14.21
CA GLN A 83 -1.67 1.02 -12.83
C GLN A 83 -3.10 1.10 -12.31
N VAL A 84 -3.22 1.14 -10.99
CA VAL A 84 -4.47 1.40 -10.29
C VAL A 84 -4.26 2.61 -9.39
N PHE A 85 -5.16 3.58 -9.47
CA PHE A 85 -5.27 4.62 -8.46
C PHE A 85 -6.37 4.24 -7.49
N MET A 86 -6.04 4.19 -6.19
CA MET A 86 -6.98 3.85 -5.12
C MET A 86 -7.18 5.07 -4.24
N GLU A 87 -8.43 5.38 -3.94
CA GLU A 87 -8.76 6.38 -2.92
C GLU A 87 -9.38 5.68 -1.73
N TYR A 88 -8.87 5.95 -0.53
CA TYR A 88 -9.40 5.31 0.68
C TYR A 88 -9.27 6.24 1.88
N ILE A 89 -10.02 5.92 2.94
CA ILE A 89 -9.93 6.60 4.23
C ILE A 89 -9.14 5.70 5.18
N ARG A 90 -8.10 6.25 5.78
CA ARG A 90 -7.31 5.57 6.80
C ARG A 90 -7.96 5.82 8.15
N HIS A 91 -8.34 4.73 8.83
CA HIS A 91 -8.95 4.76 10.15
C HIS A 91 -7.99 4.19 11.18
N VAL A 92 -7.68 4.98 12.20
CA VAL A 92 -6.90 4.56 13.36
C VAL A 92 -7.60 5.12 14.60
N PRO A 93 -8.01 4.27 15.57
CA PRO A 93 -8.64 4.78 16.79
C PRO A 93 -7.77 5.82 17.47
N GLY A 94 -8.37 6.94 17.87
CA GLY A 94 -7.67 8.03 18.51
C GLY A 94 -6.99 9.02 17.58
N GLU A 95 -7.02 8.77 16.26
CA GLU A 95 -6.51 9.70 15.24
C GLU A 95 -7.66 10.15 14.35
N ASP A 96 -7.51 11.34 13.76
CA ASP A 96 -8.46 11.81 12.75
C ASP A 96 -8.38 10.91 11.51
N ASP A 97 -9.53 10.71 10.87
CA ASP A 97 -9.57 10.00 9.60
C ASP A 97 -8.74 10.74 8.56
N LEU A 98 -7.97 10.01 7.77
CA LEU A 98 -7.11 10.57 6.75
C LEU A 98 -7.52 10.06 5.37
N ARG A 99 -7.78 10.99 4.45
CA ARG A 99 -8.05 10.64 3.06
C ARG A 99 -6.74 10.46 2.32
N VAL A 100 -6.60 9.31 1.65
CA VAL A 100 -5.34 8.90 1.04
C VAL A 100 -5.58 8.53 -0.42
N GLY A 101 -4.66 8.93 -1.30
CA GLY A 101 -4.54 8.42 -2.65
C GLY A 101 -3.30 7.53 -2.75
N GLU A 102 -3.44 6.38 -3.39
CA GLU A 102 -2.31 5.47 -3.59
C GLU A 102 -2.32 4.91 -5.00
N VAL A 103 -1.15 4.90 -5.63
CA VAL A 103 -0.95 4.33 -6.96
C VAL A 103 -0.23 3.01 -6.84
N LEU A 104 -0.79 1.96 -7.46
CA LEU A 104 -0.10 0.69 -7.66
C LEU A 104 0.32 0.62 -9.12
N GLU A 105 1.62 0.45 -9.38
CA GLU A 105 2.13 0.15 -10.72
C GLU A 105 2.23 -1.36 -10.87
N ILE A 106 1.65 -1.88 -11.95
CA ILE A 106 1.52 -3.33 -12.15
C ILE A 106 2.17 -3.73 -13.46
N ARG A 107 2.99 -4.77 -13.42
CA ARG A 107 3.62 -5.40 -14.58
C ARG A 107 3.54 -6.90 -14.43
N ASP A 108 3.11 -7.58 -15.50
CA ASP A 108 3.02 -9.04 -15.52
C ASP A 108 2.20 -9.60 -14.35
N GLY A 109 1.11 -8.91 -14.00
CA GLY A 109 0.20 -9.34 -12.93
C GLY A 109 0.73 -9.14 -11.51
N MET A 110 1.83 -8.41 -11.34
CA MET A 110 2.44 -8.17 -10.03
C MET A 110 2.69 -6.68 -9.82
N ILE A 111 2.65 -6.24 -8.57
CA ILE A 111 2.94 -4.84 -8.24
C ILE A 111 4.46 -4.64 -8.27
N VAL A 112 4.92 -3.67 -9.06
CA VAL A 112 6.33 -3.29 -9.14
C VAL A 112 6.63 -2.02 -8.35
N GLY A 113 5.61 -1.25 -8.01
CA GLY A 113 5.76 -0.04 -7.21
C GLY A 113 4.43 0.39 -6.63
N SER A 114 4.49 1.02 -5.48
CA SER A 114 3.32 1.67 -4.89
C SER A 114 3.73 3.01 -4.28
N ARG A 115 2.87 4.01 -4.40
CA ARG A 115 3.14 5.36 -3.92
C ARG A 115 1.92 5.93 -3.21
N VAL A 116 2.12 6.40 -1.99
CA VAL A 116 1.07 6.99 -1.15
C VAL A 116 1.17 8.52 -1.22
N TYR A 117 0.02 9.17 -1.37
CA TYR A 117 -0.11 10.63 -1.34
C TYR A 117 -1.23 11.04 -0.38
N HIS A 118 -0.96 12.02 0.48
CA HIS A 118 -1.99 12.62 1.33
C HIS A 118 -1.59 14.04 1.73
N GLY A 119 -2.56 14.80 2.15
CA GLY A 119 -2.35 16.16 2.63
C GLY A 119 -1.92 16.22 4.10
#